data_3629e73df28d71f6b7aa96e2cee26370
#
_entry.id   3629e73df28d71f6b7aa96e2cee26370
#
_cell.length_a   1.000
_cell.length_b   1.000
_cell.length_c   1.000
_cell.angle_alpha   90.00
_cell.angle_beta   90.00
_cell.angle_gamma   90.00
#
_symmetry.space_group_name_H-M   'P 1'
#
loop_
_entity.id
_entity.type
_entity.pdbx_description
1 polymer ?
#
loop_
_entity_poly.entity_id
_entity_poly.type
_entity_poly.pdbx_seq_one_letter_code
_entity_poly.pdbx_strand_id
1 'polypeptide(L)'
;HYIALLRKNGEHEMMSGGSKKRPKKLAEELEAFLAQVDWEKAGIDFKREQLEFHGERVYYMPENLPDMAGIRFLRTGLLMGELKKNRFEPSQALAMCLNMDAYGDCISLPVDDDRVVRYLKGETLDVEDVTGMKKKGWHLFCVDGYPLGWGKLASGTLKNKYLPGWRWQS
;
A
#
# COMPACT_ATOMS: atom_id res chain seq x y z
N HIS A 1 23.66 4.17 3.36
CA HIS A 1 22.73 4.82 2.45
C HIS A 1 22.87 6.33 2.60
N TYR A 2 23.04 7.04 1.48
CA TYR A 2 23.09 8.49 1.46
C TYR A 2 21.80 9.04 0.91
N ILE A 3 21.24 10.05 1.59
CA ILE A 3 20.12 10.86 1.07
C ILE A 3 20.67 12.25 0.88
N ALA A 4 20.67 12.74 -0.36
CA ALA A 4 21.02 14.11 -0.68
C ALA A 4 19.80 14.85 -1.18
N LEU A 5 19.42 15.94 -0.50
CA LEU A 5 18.41 16.87 -0.97
C LEU A 5 19.13 18.08 -1.58
N LEU A 6 19.06 18.21 -2.89
CA LEU A 6 19.62 19.34 -3.61
C LEU A 6 18.50 20.29 -4.02
N ARG A 7 18.60 21.55 -3.65
CA ARG A 7 17.69 22.62 -4.08
C ARG A 7 18.45 23.56 -5.01
N LYS A 8 18.00 23.66 -6.26
CA LYS A 8 18.52 24.67 -7.19
C LYS A 8 17.90 26.01 -6.83
N ASN A 9 18.73 27.04 -6.64
CA ASN A 9 18.26 28.40 -6.47
C ASN A 9 17.97 29.01 -7.85
N GLY A 10 16.74 29.48 -8.07
CA GLY A 10 16.27 30.11 -9.31
C GLY A 10 14.77 29.91 -9.52
N GLU A 11 14.18 30.76 -10.35
CA GLU A 11 12.80 30.59 -10.77
C GLU A 11 12.70 29.38 -11.70
N HIS A 12 11.79 28.47 -11.37
CA HIS A 12 11.44 27.34 -12.22
C HIS A 12 10.06 27.54 -12.81
N GLU A 13 9.96 27.59 -14.11
CA GLU A 13 8.69 27.31 -14.78
C GLU A 13 8.33 25.84 -14.53
N MET A 14 7.23 25.63 -13.85
CA MET A 14 6.64 24.32 -13.67
C MET A 14 6.02 23.88 -15.01
N MET A 15 6.74 23.13 -15.79
CA MET A 15 6.15 22.51 -16.96
C MET A 15 5.23 21.38 -16.50
N SER A 16 3.97 21.48 -16.87
CA SER A 16 3.00 20.41 -16.61
C SER A 16 3.45 19.16 -17.35
N GLY A 17 3.88 18.14 -16.60
CA GLY A 17 4.28 16.86 -17.14
C GLY A 17 3.20 16.29 -18.05
N GLY A 18 3.61 15.73 -19.17
CA GLY A 18 2.72 15.22 -20.22
C GLY A 18 1.62 14.32 -19.63
N SER A 19 0.38 14.70 -19.89
CA SER A 19 -0.83 14.02 -19.45
C SER A 19 -0.84 12.58 -19.96
N LYS A 20 -0.39 11.62 -19.14
CA LYS A 20 -0.72 10.22 -19.36
C LYS A 20 -2.23 10.07 -19.20
N LYS A 21 -2.90 9.46 -20.20
CA LYS A 21 -4.36 9.30 -20.22
C LYS A 21 -4.81 8.61 -18.93
N ARG A 22 -5.40 9.39 -18.04
CA ARG A 22 -6.06 8.86 -16.84
C ARG A 22 -7.35 8.16 -17.30
N PRO A 23 -7.67 6.97 -16.79
CA PRO A 23 -8.95 6.36 -17.08
C PRO A 23 -10.06 7.27 -16.55
N LYS A 24 -11.08 7.52 -17.36
CA LYS A 24 -12.24 8.34 -16.95
C LYS A 24 -13.02 7.72 -15.77
N LYS A 25 -12.91 6.41 -15.58
CA LYS A 25 -13.51 5.64 -14.48
C LYS A 25 -12.45 4.70 -13.95
N LEU A 26 -12.28 4.68 -12.63
CA LEU A 26 -11.43 3.69 -11.97
C LEU A 26 -12.09 2.32 -12.01
N ALA A 27 -11.29 1.24 -11.95
CA ALA A 27 -11.80 -0.10 -11.81
C ALA A 27 -12.56 -0.25 -10.48
N GLU A 28 -13.67 -0.97 -10.47
CA GLU A 28 -14.54 -1.13 -9.31
C GLU A 28 -13.79 -1.74 -8.11
N GLU A 29 -12.87 -2.64 -8.37
CA GLU A 29 -12.06 -3.30 -7.35
C GLU A 29 -11.09 -2.33 -6.66
N LEU A 30 -10.54 -1.38 -7.40
CA LEU A 30 -9.69 -0.31 -6.84
C LEU A 30 -10.54 0.66 -6.02
N GLU A 31 -11.69 1.09 -6.56
CA GLU A 31 -12.60 1.99 -5.84
C GLU A 31 -13.08 1.37 -4.53
N ALA A 32 -13.47 0.08 -4.57
CA ALA A 32 -13.92 -0.64 -3.39
C ALA A 32 -12.81 -0.76 -2.33
N PHE A 33 -11.55 -0.89 -2.74
CA PHE A 33 -10.42 -0.91 -1.82
C PHE A 33 -10.13 0.50 -1.26
N LEU A 34 -10.08 1.52 -2.11
CA LEU A 34 -9.81 2.90 -1.69
C LEU A 34 -10.86 3.42 -0.69
N ALA A 35 -12.11 2.99 -0.84
CA ALA A 35 -13.21 3.33 0.07
C ALA A 35 -13.08 2.71 1.47
N GLN A 36 -12.23 1.71 1.67
CA GLN A 36 -11.96 1.09 2.97
C GLN A 36 -10.88 1.83 3.77
N VAL A 37 -10.17 2.77 3.13
CA VAL A 37 -9.09 3.53 3.76
C VAL A 37 -9.62 4.88 4.22
N ASP A 38 -9.41 5.19 5.48
CA ASP A 38 -9.59 6.52 6.04
C ASP A 38 -8.29 7.32 5.82
N TRP A 39 -8.25 8.05 4.72
CA TRP A 39 -7.06 8.79 4.28
C TRP A 39 -6.69 9.93 5.23
N GLU A 40 -7.65 10.53 5.90
CA GLU A 40 -7.41 11.57 6.90
C GLU A 40 -6.64 11.00 8.11
N LYS A 41 -7.09 9.84 8.61
CA LYS A 41 -6.38 9.12 9.67
C LYS A 41 -5.02 8.60 9.25
N ALA A 42 -4.84 8.28 7.97
CA ALA A 42 -3.52 7.95 7.41
C ALA A 42 -2.59 9.17 7.32
N GLY A 43 -3.11 10.39 7.54
CA GLY A 43 -2.35 11.63 7.37
C GLY A 43 -2.06 11.97 5.91
N ILE A 44 -2.87 11.46 4.98
CA ILE A 44 -2.68 11.62 3.53
C ILE A 44 -3.85 12.44 2.97
N ASP A 45 -3.57 13.61 2.41
CA ASP A 45 -4.54 14.38 1.61
C ASP A 45 -4.71 13.68 0.25
N PHE A 46 -5.53 12.63 0.26
CA PHE A 46 -5.68 11.75 -0.91
C PHE A 46 -6.51 12.40 -2.01
N LYS A 47 -5.92 12.53 -3.18
CA LYS A 47 -6.58 13.05 -4.39
C LYS A 47 -6.52 12.01 -5.51
N ARG A 48 -7.68 11.64 -6.04
CA ARG A 48 -7.78 10.64 -7.12
C ARG A 48 -7.02 11.03 -8.37
N GLU A 49 -6.88 12.33 -8.61
CA GLU A 49 -6.16 12.92 -9.73
C GLU A 49 -4.66 12.62 -9.70
N GLN A 50 -4.14 12.26 -8.53
CA GLN A 50 -2.73 11.87 -8.35
C GLN A 50 -2.46 10.38 -8.63
N LEU A 51 -3.50 9.60 -8.96
CA LEU A 51 -3.32 8.22 -9.36
C LEU A 51 -2.78 8.11 -10.79
N GLU A 52 -1.69 7.38 -10.96
CA GLU A 52 -1.11 7.02 -12.26
C GLU A 52 -1.09 5.51 -12.45
N PHE A 53 -1.33 5.10 -13.72
CA PHE A 53 -1.41 3.69 -14.09
C PHE A 53 -0.28 3.33 -15.05
N HIS A 54 0.53 2.34 -14.64
CA HIS A 54 1.62 1.80 -15.43
C HIS A 54 1.38 0.29 -15.66
N GLY A 55 0.69 -0.06 -16.72
CA GLY A 55 0.17 -1.39 -16.93
C GLY A 55 -0.81 -1.77 -15.82
N GLU A 56 -0.56 -2.85 -15.11
CA GLU A 56 -1.37 -3.27 -13.97
C GLU A 56 -1.06 -2.51 -12.67
N ARG A 57 0.05 -1.77 -12.60
CA ARG A 57 0.49 -1.08 -11.38
C ARG A 57 -0.16 0.27 -11.23
N VAL A 58 -0.62 0.56 -10.01
CA VAL A 58 -1.22 1.83 -9.63
C VAL A 58 -0.29 2.55 -8.68
N TYR A 59 0.06 3.80 -9.02
CA TYR A 59 0.92 4.66 -8.20
C TYR A 59 0.14 5.88 -7.74
N TYR A 60 0.43 6.34 -6.53
CA TYR A 60 0.01 7.62 -6.02
C TYR A 60 1.18 8.60 -6.12
N MET A 61 1.01 9.62 -6.93
CA MET A 61 2.08 10.56 -7.26
C MET A 61 2.04 11.78 -6.36
N PRO A 62 3.19 12.33 -5.93
CA PRO A 62 3.20 13.59 -5.21
C PRO A 62 2.75 14.74 -6.12
N GLU A 63 2.20 15.78 -5.49
CA GLU A 63 1.91 17.03 -6.21
C GLU A 63 3.21 17.71 -6.67
N ASN A 64 3.11 18.47 -7.75
CA ASN A 64 4.19 19.33 -8.21
C ASN A 64 5.53 18.60 -8.51
N LEU A 65 5.46 17.38 -9.02
CA LEU A 65 6.64 16.74 -9.58
C LEU A 65 7.14 17.60 -10.77
N PRO A 66 8.41 18.00 -10.76
CA PRO A 66 8.99 18.67 -11.90
C PRO A 66 8.95 17.76 -13.15
N ASP A 67 8.89 18.35 -14.33
CA ASP A 67 9.08 17.57 -15.56
C ASP A 67 10.51 17.01 -15.57
N MET A 68 10.58 15.69 -15.61
CA MET A 68 11.82 14.95 -15.58
C MET A 68 12.01 14.15 -16.87
N ALA A 69 11.53 14.71 -17.99
CA ALA A 69 11.72 14.12 -19.29
C ALA A 69 13.21 13.80 -19.54
N GLY A 70 13.49 12.60 -20.01
CA GLY A 70 14.85 12.12 -20.26
C GLY A 70 15.57 11.51 -19.05
N ILE A 71 14.99 11.55 -17.85
CA ILE A 71 15.54 10.88 -16.67
C ILE A 71 14.88 9.51 -16.50
N ARG A 72 15.69 8.47 -16.33
CA ARG A 72 15.20 7.13 -16.04
C ARG A 72 14.96 6.96 -14.54
N PHE A 73 13.70 6.79 -14.16
CA PHE A 73 13.32 6.53 -12.78
C PHE A 73 13.29 5.03 -12.50
N LEU A 74 13.80 4.66 -11.34
CA LEU A 74 13.55 3.34 -10.76
C LEU A 74 12.19 3.27 -10.08
N ARG A 75 11.83 4.33 -9.37
CA ARG A 75 10.54 4.48 -8.67
C ARG A 75 10.17 5.94 -8.57
N THR A 76 8.90 6.25 -8.77
CA THR A 76 8.30 7.56 -8.51
C THR A 76 6.98 7.36 -7.80
N GLY A 77 6.72 8.15 -6.77
CA GLY A 77 5.49 8.04 -5.98
C GLY A 77 5.39 6.77 -5.14
N LEU A 78 4.23 6.58 -4.54
CA LEU A 78 3.87 5.42 -3.73
C LEU A 78 3.21 4.36 -4.61
N LEU A 79 3.77 3.17 -4.67
CA LEU A 79 3.07 2.04 -5.28
C LEU A 79 1.87 1.67 -4.41
N MET A 80 0.66 1.88 -4.91
CA MET A 80 -0.59 1.52 -4.24
C MET A 80 -0.83 0.01 -4.30
N GLY A 81 -0.59 -0.60 -5.45
CA GLY A 81 -0.82 -2.01 -5.69
C GLY A 81 -0.91 -2.36 -7.16
N GLU A 82 -1.46 -3.52 -7.44
CA GLU A 82 -1.65 -4.04 -8.80
C GLU A 82 -3.12 -4.38 -9.07
N LEU A 83 -3.63 -3.90 -10.20
CA LEU A 83 -4.92 -4.30 -10.74
C LEU A 83 -4.75 -5.59 -11.53
N LYS A 84 -5.29 -6.67 -10.99
CA LYS A 84 -5.41 -7.96 -11.68
C LYS A 84 -6.84 -8.13 -12.21
N LYS A 85 -7.08 -9.14 -13.01
CA LYS A 85 -8.44 -9.46 -13.47
C LYS A 85 -9.37 -9.64 -12.26
N ASN A 86 -10.37 -8.77 -12.15
CA ASN A 86 -11.42 -8.76 -11.10
C ASN A 86 -10.89 -8.67 -9.66
N ARG A 87 -9.74 -8.05 -9.42
CA ARG A 87 -9.23 -7.79 -8.07
C ARG A 87 -8.15 -6.72 -8.05
N PHE A 88 -8.06 -6.02 -6.93
CA PHE A 88 -6.92 -5.18 -6.59
C PHE A 88 -6.06 -5.89 -5.54
N GLU A 89 -4.76 -5.89 -5.72
CA GLU A 89 -3.79 -6.42 -4.78
C GLU A 89 -2.95 -5.27 -4.20
N PRO A 90 -3.19 -4.87 -2.93
CA PRO A 90 -2.46 -3.76 -2.32
C PRO A 90 -0.99 -4.10 -2.14
N SER A 91 -0.14 -3.10 -2.29
CA SER A 91 1.31 -3.27 -2.18
C SER A 91 1.77 -3.26 -0.72
N GLN A 92 2.96 -3.82 -0.48
CA GLN A 92 3.65 -3.70 0.80
C GLN A 92 3.96 -2.22 1.14
N ALA A 93 4.30 -1.40 0.14
CA ALA A 93 4.58 0.02 0.34
C ALA A 93 3.35 0.77 0.86
N LEU A 94 2.16 0.43 0.38
CA LEU A 94 0.91 1.00 0.90
C LEU A 94 0.67 0.59 2.35
N ALA A 95 0.91 -0.68 2.73
CA ALA A 95 0.79 -1.11 4.12
C ALA A 95 1.66 -0.26 5.06
N MET A 96 2.88 0.06 4.63
CA MET A 96 3.83 0.86 5.44
C MET A 96 3.46 2.35 5.52
N CYS A 97 2.57 2.84 4.67
CA CYS A 97 2.08 4.21 4.70
C CYS A 97 0.79 4.38 5.51
N LEU A 98 0.12 3.29 5.86
CA LEU A 98 -1.08 3.30 6.67
C LEU A 98 -0.73 3.17 8.16
N ASN A 99 -1.71 3.46 9.01
CA ASN A 99 -1.72 3.09 10.41
C ASN A 99 -2.95 2.21 10.70
N MET A 100 -3.02 1.63 11.88
CA MET A 100 -4.09 0.73 12.27
C MET A 100 -5.47 1.39 12.19
N ASP A 101 -5.57 2.69 12.52
CA ASP A 101 -6.84 3.41 12.56
C ASP A 101 -7.32 3.85 11.17
N ALA A 102 -6.41 3.85 10.20
CA ALA A 102 -6.72 4.23 8.82
C ALA A 102 -7.33 3.10 7.98
N TYR A 103 -7.25 1.84 8.43
CA TYR A 103 -7.80 0.71 7.70
C TYR A 103 -8.67 -0.14 8.61
N GLY A 104 -9.99 -0.16 8.35
CA GLY A 104 -10.97 -0.77 9.26
C GLY A 104 -10.83 -2.28 9.48
N ASP A 105 -10.32 -2.99 8.47
CA ASP A 105 -10.08 -4.44 8.55
C ASP A 105 -8.62 -4.70 8.95
N CYS A 106 -8.33 -4.59 10.25
CA CYS A 106 -7.01 -4.76 10.81
C CYS A 106 -6.96 -5.97 11.77
N ILE A 107 -5.82 -6.68 11.79
CA ILE A 107 -5.49 -7.72 12.76
C ILE A 107 -4.19 -7.29 13.44
N SER A 108 -4.24 -6.99 14.73
CA SER A 108 -3.06 -6.63 15.52
C SER A 108 -2.77 -7.72 16.56
N LEU A 109 -1.54 -8.19 16.57
CA LEU A 109 -1.05 -9.14 17.57
C LEU A 109 0.03 -8.46 18.42
N PRO A 110 0.20 -8.88 19.70
CA PRO A 110 1.32 -8.42 20.49
C PRO A 110 2.65 -8.94 19.92
N VAL A 111 3.74 -8.23 20.17
CA VAL A 111 5.07 -8.54 19.60
C VAL A 111 5.60 -9.91 20.02
N ASP A 112 5.18 -10.41 21.16
CA ASP A 112 5.57 -11.72 21.74
C ASP A 112 4.67 -12.88 21.25
N ASP A 113 3.67 -12.63 20.41
CA ASP A 113 2.87 -13.69 19.79
C ASP A 113 3.70 -14.42 18.71
N ASP A 114 3.83 -15.74 18.83
CA ASP A 114 4.59 -16.57 17.90
C ASP A 114 4.16 -16.41 16.42
N ARG A 115 2.91 -16.03 16.18
CA ARG A 115 2.38 -15.77 14.84
C ARG A 115 3.05 -14.59 14.16
N VAL A 116 3.65 -13.65 14.91
CA VAL A 116 4.40 -12.52 14.33
C VAL A 116 5.63 -13.04 13.58
N VAL A 117 6.41 -13.91 14.20
CA VAL A 117 7.58 -14.53 13.55
C VAL A 117 7.15 -15.39 12.36
N ARG A 118 6.08 -16.15 12.50
CA ARG A 118 5.51 -16.97 11.42
C ARG A 118 5.04 -16.10 10.24
N TYR A 119 4.44 -14.93 10.53
CA TYR A 119 4.08 -13.96 9.50
C TYR A 119 5.32 -13.45 8.75
N LEU A 120 6.39 -13.08 9.45
CA LEU A 120 7.64 -12.65 8.84
C LEU A 120 8.29 -13.74 7.97
N LYS A 121 8.10 -15.01 8.31
CA LYS A 121 8.52 -16.16 7.49
C LYS A 121 7.61 -16.41 6.28
N GLY A 122 6.49 -15.73 6.17
CA GLY A 122 5.55 -15.87 5.05
C GLY A 122 4.53 -17.00 5.22
N GLU A 123 4.39 -17.54 6.44
CA GLU A 123 3.45 -18.61 6.74
C GLU A 123 2.00 -18.11 6.75
N THR A 124 1.07 -18.99 6.43
CA THR A 124 -0.36 -18.80 6.65
C THR A 124 -0.66 -18.95 8.13
N LEU A 125 -1.48 -18.07 8.69
CA LEU A 125 -1.78 -18.03 10.12
C LEU A 125 -3.22 -18.44 10.39
N ASP A 126 -3.43 -19.16 11.48
CA ASP A 126 -4.72 -19.28 12.14
C ASP A 126 -4.91 -18.04 13.03
N VAL A 127 -6.00 -17.33 12.81
CA VAL A 127 -6.34 -16.08 13.51
C VAL A 127 -7.81 -16.06 13.93
N GLU A 128 -8.44 -17.22 14.03
CA GLU A 128 -9.85 -17.36 14.38
C GLU A 128 -10.14 -16.76 15.76
N ASP A 129 -9.22 -16.95 16.70
CA ASP A 129 -9.29 -16.42 18.08
C ASP A 129 -9.32 -14.88 18.17
N VAL A 130 -8.69 -14.19 17.20
CA VAL A 130 -8.60 -12.71 17.18
C VAL A 130 -9.50 -12.07 16.15
N THR A 131 -9.98 -12.81 15.16
CA THR A 131 -10.83 -12.26 14.10
C THR A 131 -12.31 -12.43 14.38
N GLY A 132 -12.70 -13.49 15.09
CA GLY A 132 -14.11 -13.78 15.32
C GLY A 132 -14.92 -13.76 14.01
N MET A 133 -15.90 -12.86 13.92
CA MET A 133 -16.74 -12.68 12.73
C MET A 133 -16.21 -11.64 11.73
N LYS A 134 -14.92 -11.35 11.69
CA LYS A 134 -14.37 -10.40 10.72
C LYS A 134 -14.63 -10.84 9.28
N LYS A 135 -14.82 -9.85 8.42
CA LYS A 135 -15.17 -10.07 7.00
C LYS A 135 -14.03 -10.72 6.25
N LYS A 136 -14.37 -11.59 5.29
CA LYS A 136 -13.39 -12.07 4.31
C LYS A 136 -12.82 -10.91 3.51
N GLY A 137 -11.53 -10.94 3.22
CA GLY A 137 -10.91 -9.92 2.38
C GLY A 137 -9.50 -9.55 2.83
N TRP A 138 -9.05 -8.40 2.38
CA TRP A 138 -7.77 -7.83 2.77
C TRP A 138 -7.81 -7.35 4.21
N HIS A 139 -6.76 -7.68 4.95
CA HIS A 139 -6.55 -7.22 6.32
C HIS A 139 -5.15 -6.66 6.44
N LEU A 140 -5.05 -5.52 7.11
CA LEU A 140 -3.77 -4.96 7.51
C LEU A 140 -3.29 -5.76 8.73
N PHE A 141 -2.15 -6.43 8.59
CA PHE A 141 -1.54 -7.16 9.70
C PHE A 141 -0.61 -6.23 10.46
N CYS A 142 -0.84 -6.09 11.76
CA CYS A 142 -0.12 -5.18 12.64
C CYS A 142 0.50 -5.94 13.80
N VAL A 143 1.55 -5.34 14.38
CA VAL A 143 2.17 -5.76 15.63
C VAL A 143 2.16 -4.58 16.59
N ASP A 144 1.56 -4.74 17.75
CA ASP A 144 1.34 -3.65 18.73
C ASP A 144 0.75 -2.38 18.10
N GLY A 145 -0.16 -2.56 17.11
CA GLY A 145 -0.78 -1.47 16.36
C GLY A 145 0.03 -0.93 15.18
N TYR A 146 1.28 -1.36 14.98
CA TYR A 146 2.12 -0.93 13.87
C TYR A 146 1.95 -1.86 12.67
N PRO A 147 1.64 -1.34 11.47
CA PRO A 147 1.49 -2.14 10.28
C PRO A 147 2.75 -2.89 9.89
N LEU A 148 2.61 -4.17 9.62
CA LEU A 148 3.70 -5.03 9.16
C LEU A 148 3.51 -5.46 7.70
N GLY A 149 2.28 -5.54 7.24
CA GLY A 149 1.96 -5.89 5.86
C GLY A 149 0.51 -6.32 5.68
N TRP A 150 0.24 -7.06 4.61
CA TRP A 150 -1.10 -7.50 4.24
C TRP A 150 -1.29 -8.99 4.46
N GLY A 151 -2.52 -9.36 4.78
CA GLY A 151 -3.02 -10.72 4.72
C GLY A 151 -4.39 -10.79 4.06
N LYS A 152 -4.78 -11.94 3.56
CA LYS A 152 -6.12 -12.17 3.03
C LYS A 152 -6.85 -13.15 3.91
N LEU A 153 -7.84 -12.67 4.64
CA LEU A 153 -8.63 -13.48 5.57
C LEU A 153 -9.69 -14.30 4.84
N ALA A 154 -9.77 -15.56 5.18
CA ALA A 154 -10.86 -16.45 4.79
C ALA A 154 -11.06 -17.52 5.85
N SER A 155 -12.26 -17.58 6.44
CA SER A 155 -12.66 -18.63 7.40
C SER A 155 -11.63 -18.82 8.53
N GLY A 156 -11.31 -17.75 9.28
CA GLY A 156 -10.36 -17.78 10.40
C GLY A 156 -8.88 -17.89 10.00
N THR A 157 -8.61 -18.12 8.72
CA THR A 157 -7.24 -18.31 8.21
C THR A 157 -6.77 -17.07 7.47
N LEU A 158 -5.64 -16.51 7.87
CA LEU A 158 -4.98 -15.38 7.21
C LEU A 158 -3.91 -15.88 6.24
N LYS A 159 -4.21 -15.84 4.94
CA LYS A 159 -3.22 -16.11 3.91
C LYS A 159 -2.24 -14.95 3.84
N ASN A 160 -1.00 -15.24 4.15
CA ASN A 160 0.09 -14.27 4.19
C ASN A 160 0.35 -13.63 2.83
N LYS A 161 0.51 -12.30 2.83
CA LYS A 161 0.82 -11.48 1.64
C LYS A 161 2.06 -10.61 1.85
N TYR A 162 2.84 -10.92 2.90
CA TYR A 162 4.11 -10.27 3.15
C TYR A 162 5.07 -10.43 1.97
N LEU A 163 5.79 -9.37 1.64
CA LEU A 163 6.64 -9.31 0.46
C LEU A 163 7.69 -10.43 0.47
N PRO A 164 7.74 -11.33 -0.54
CA PRO A 164 8.64 -12.48 -0.52
C PRO A 164 10.12 -12.13 -0.28
N GLY A 165 10.60 -11.01 -0.86
CA GLY A 165 11.98 -10.57 -0.68
C GLY A 165 12.33 -10.03 0.71
N TRP A 166 11.33 -9.87 1.59
CA TRP A 166 11.51 -9.40 2.97
C TRP A 166 11.32 -10.50 4.01
N ARG A 167 10.94 -11.68 3.56
CA ARG A 167 10.71 -12.82 4.46
C ARG A 167 11.99 -13.26 5.14
N TRP A 168 11.85 -13.57 6.41
CA TRP A 168 12.95 -14.16 7.18
C TRP A 168 13.27 -15.54 6.64
N GLN A 169 14.52 -15.73 6.33
CA GLN A 169 15.09 -17.04 6.02
C GLN A 169 15.81 -17.52 7.29
N SER A 170 15.22 -18.49 7.94
CA SER A 170 15.84 -19.15 9.12
C SER A 170 16.86 -20.12 8.67
#